data_1dfd82db0b8313d84eabd172c4b74e03
#
_entry.id   1dfd82db0b8313d84eabd172c4b74e03
#
_cell.length_a   1.000
_cell.length_b   1.000
_cell.length_c   1.000
_cell.angle_alpha   90.00
_cell.angle_beta   90.00
_cell.angle_gamma   90.00
#
_symmetry.space_group_name_H-M   'P 1'
#
loop_
_entity.id
_entity.type
_entity.pdbx_description
1 polymer ?
#
loop_
_entity_poly.entity_id
_entity_poly.type
_entity_poly.pdbx_seq_one_letter_code
_entity_poly.pdbx_strand_id
1 'polypeptide(L)'
;MNESVVEFIKAFCEKVWFWLIVTIISICSLFSENLFLWLGFDENKRWIIGIIAIISLSLTIQHICDLINEYNKRRQIIKNIGNLPDLAKKELKGIVKNKKKTLKIKLRDNMEQRRIIEHLGLEEHNGYVTFPDYLWKELNLKFKDDKGSNGD
;
A
#
# COMPACT_ATOMS: atom_id res chain seq x y z
N MET A 1 2.72 -17.24 6.18
CA MET A 1 2.47 -16.39 4.98
C MET A 1 2.54 -14.95 5.47
N ASN A 2 3.33 -14.10 4.82
CA ASN A 2 3.61 -12.74 5.33
C ASN A 2 2.31 -11.92 5.31
N GLU A 3 1.88 -11.33 6.43
CA GLU A 3 0.62 -10.57 6.54
C GLU A 3 0.52 -9.47 5.49
N SER A 4 1.66 -8.84 5.12
CA SER A 4 1.70 -7.83 4.05
C SER A 4 1.29 -8.38 2.69
N VAL A 5 1.55 -9.66 2.42
CA VAL A 5 1.13 -10.34 1.18
C VAL A 5 -0.39 -10.58 1.19
N VAL A 6 -0.94 -10.95 2.35
CA VAL A 6 -2.40 -11.17 2.49
C VAL A 6 -3.15 -9.84 2.33
N GLU A 7 -2.66 -8.75 2.93
CA GLU A 7 -3.26 -7.42 2.76
C GLU A 7 -3.18 -6.94 1.31
N PHE A 8 -2.05 -7.19 0.62
CA PHE A 8 -1.90 -6.89 -0.80
C PHE A 8 -2.91 -7.66 -1.65
N ILE A 9 -3.04 -8.98 -1.44
CA ILE A 9 -4.00 -9.83 -2.17
C ILE A 9 -5.44 -9.33 -1.93
N LYS A 10 -5.79 -8.98 -0.69
CA LYS A 10 -7.11 -8.46 -0.36
C LYS A 10 -7.41 -7.15 -1.08
N ALA A 11 -6.48 -6.18 -1.03
CA ALA A 11 -6.62 -4.90 -1.74
C ALA A 11 -6.68 -5.08 -3.26
N PHE A 12 -5.91 -6.03 -3.82
CA PHE A 12 -5.96 -6.41 -5.22
C PHE A 12 -7.35 -6.94 -5.58
N CYS A 13 -7.88 -7.89 -4.80
CA CYS A 13 -9.20 -8.46 -5.05
C CYS A 13 -10.30 -7.39 -4.96
N GLU A 14 -10.26 -6.47 -4.00
CA GLU A 14 -11.29 -5.46 -3.81
C GLU A 14 -11.28 -4.38 -4.90
N LYS A 15 -10.10 -3.90 -5.32
CA LYS A 15 -9.98 -2.76 -6.24
C LYS A 15 -9.87 -3.14 -7.72
N VAL A 16 -9.22 -4.26 -8.02
CA VAL A 16 -8.89 -4.66 -9.40
C VAL A 16 -9.92 -5.63 -9.98
N TRP A 17 -10.52 -6.45 -9.13
CA TRP A 17 -11.40 -7.54 -9.55
C TRP A 17 -12.60 -7.09 -10.37
N PHE A 18 -13.24 -5.99 -9.95
CA PHE A 18 -14.39 -5.44 -10.68
C PHE A 18 -14.02 -5.05 -12.11
N TRP A 19 -12.96 -4.25 -12.28
CA TRP A 19 -12.53 -3.81 -13.61
C TRP A 19 -12.02 -4.95 -14.48
N LEU A 20 -11.41 -5.95 -13.87
CA LEU A 20 -10.95 -7.15 -14.55
C LEU A 20 -12.14 -7.96 -15.09
N ILE A 21 -13.20 -8.13 -14.32
CA ILE A 21 -14.43 -8.79 -14.77
C ILE A 21 -15.04 -8.00 -15.94
N VAL A 22 -15.18 -6.68 -15.82
CA VAL A 22 -15.72 -5.83 -16.90
C VAL A 22 -14.88 -5.97 -18.16
N THR A 23 -13.57 -6.00 -18.04
CA THR A 23 -12.65 -6.19 -19.18
C THR A 23 -12.86 -7.55 -19.84
N ILE A 24 -12.93 -8.63 -19.06
CA ILE A 24 -13.14 -10.00 -19.58
C ILE A 24 -14.50 -10.09 -20.31
N ILE A 25 -15.58 -9.59 -19.70
CA ILE A 25 -16.91 -9.62 -20.30
C ILE A 25 -16.91 -8.82 -21.60
N SER A 26 -16.31 -7.63 -21.62
CA SER A 26 -16.24 -6.79 -22.82
C SER A 26 -15.45 -7.46 -23.94
N ILE A 27 -14.30 -8.06 -23.64
CA ILE A 27 -13.50 -8.81 -24.62
C ILE A 27 -14.27 -10.02 -25.13
N CYS A 28 -14.86 -10.84 -24.25
CA CYS A 28 -15.65 -12.00 -24.64
C CYS A 28 -16.84 -11.59 -25.53
N SER A 29 -17.48 -10.45 -25.25
CA SER A 29 -18.58 -9.94 -26.05
C SER A 29 -18.18 -9.50 -27.46
N LEU A 30 -16.93 -9.07 -27.66
CA LEU A 30 -16.42 -8.74 -29.00
C LEU A 30 -16.26 -9.97 -29.89
N PHE A 31 -15.98 -11.14 -29.28
CA PHE A 31 -15.76 -12.41 -30.01
C PHE A 31 -16.97 -13.34 -30.06
N SER A 32 -17.99 -13.11 -29.21
CA SER A 32 -19.19 -13.95 -29.13
C SER A 32 -20.45 -13.16 -29.51
N GLU A 33 -21.02 -13.48 -30.66
CA GLU A 33 -22.28 -12.86 -31.12
C GLU A 33 -23.44 -13.12 -30.15
N ASN A 34 -23.51 -14.32 -29.59
CA ASN A 34 -24.56 -14.69 -28.63
C ASN A 34 -24.50 -13.85 -27.36
N LEU A 35 -23.29 -13.60 -26.83
CA LEU A 35 -23.08 -12.79 -25.61
C LEU A 35 -23.36 -11.31 -25.90
N PHE A 36 -23.02 -10.84 -27.10
CA PHE A 36 -23.26 -9.49 -27.57
C PHE A 36 -24.75 -9.18 -27.64
N LEU A 37 -25.51 -10.08 -28.26
CA LEU A 37 -26.98 -9.97 -28.37
C LEU A 37 -27.65 -10.10 -26.98
N TRP A 38 -27.13 -10.98 -26.13
CA TRP A 38 -27.64 -11.14 -24.77
C TRP A 38 -27.50 -9.87 -23.94
N LEU A 39 -26.43 -9.08 -24.15
CA LEU A 39 -26.24 -7.77 -23.52
C LEU A 39 -27.15 -6.67 -24.09
N GLY A 40 -27.97 -6.97 -25.12
CA GLY A 40 -28.93 -6.04 -25.73
C GLY A 40 -28.29 -5.01 -26.67
N PHE A 41 -27.11 -5.29 -27.19
CA PHE A 41 -26.47 -4.42 -28.18
C PHE A 41 -26.74 -4.87 -29.61
N ASP A 42 -27.05 -3.89 -30.49
CA ASP A 42 -27.15 -4.11 -31.94
C ASP A 42 -25.75 -4.19 -32.56
N GLU A 43 -25.63 -4.93 -33.69
CA GLU A 43 -24.33 -5.08 -34.38
C GLU A 43 -23.63 -3.75 -34.69
N ASN A 44 -24.39 -2.72 -35.01
CA ASN A 44 -23.88 -1.37 -35.27
C ASN A 44 -23.23 -0.70 -34.08
N LYS A 45 -23.36 -1.26 -32.86
CA LYS A 45 -22.82 -0.70 -31.62
C LYS A 45 -21.60 -1.47 -31.08
N ARG A 46 -21.04 -2.41 -31.84
CA ARG A 46 -19.83 -3.18 -31.41
C ARG A 46 -18.67 -2.28 -31.04
N TRP A 47 -18.51 -1.13 -31.70
CA TRP A 47 -17.48 -0.17 -31.36
C TRP A 47 -17.59 0.38 -29.93
N ILE A 48 -18.80 0.50 -29.37
CA ILE A 48 -19.04 0.96 -27.99
C ILE A 48 -18.43 -0.03 -27.01
N ILE A 49 -18.62 -1.34 -27.21
CA ILE A 49 -18.02 -2.38 -26.37
C ILE A 49 -16.51 -2.37 -26.51
N GLY A 50 -15.97 -2.12 -27.70
CA GLY A 50 -14.54 -1.94 -27.91
C GLY A 50 -13.97 -0.79 -27.09
N ILE A 51 -14.65 0.36 -27.04
CA ILE A 51 -14.26 1.50 -26.20
C ILE A 51 -14.32 1.13 -24.71
N ILE A 52 -15.39 0.47 -24.26
CA ILE A 52 -15.53 0.02 -22.87
C ILE A 52 -14.40 -0.95 -22.51
N ALA A 53 -14.05 -1.88 -23.38
CA ALA A 53 -12.93 -2.82 -23.17
C ALA A 53 -11.60 -2.08 -22.99
N ILE A 54 -11.31 -1.09 -23.83
CA ILE A 54 -10.07 -0.30 -23.75
C ILE A 54 -10.02 0.52 -22.45
N ILE A 55 -11.12 1.18 -22.09
CA ILE A 55 -11.18 1.99 -20.86
C ILE A 55 -11.01 1.08 -19.62
N SER A 56 -11.75 -0.02 -19.55
CA SER A 56 -11.69 -0.93 -18.41
C SER A 56 -10.31 -1.60 -18.28
N LEU A 57 -9.67 -1.95 -19.40
CA LEU A 57 -8.31 -2.47 -19.41
C LEU A 57 -7.31 -1.43 -18.89
N SER A 58 -7.42 -0.18 -19.35
CA SER A 58 -6.55 0.92 -18.89
C SER A 58 -6.68 1.17 -17.39
N LEU A 59 -7.91 1.18 -16.87
CA LEU A 59 -8.18 1.32 -15.43
C LEU A 59 -7.63 0.13 -14.62
N THR A 60 -7.77 -1.08 -15.14
CA THR A 60 -7.21 -2.28 -14.52
C THR A 60 -5.68 -2.18 -14.40
N ILE A 61 -5.00 -1.80 -15.49
CA ILE A 61 -3.54 -1.62 -15.50
C ILE A 61 -3.12 -0.52 -14.52
N GLN A 62 -3.82 0.62 -14.52
CA GLN A 62 -3.53 1.72 -13.60
C GLN A 62 -3.63 1.27 -12.14
N HIS A 63 -4.72 0.58 -11.76
CA HIS A 63 -4.90 0.07 -10.40
C HIS A 63 -3.82 -0.93 -10.00
N ILE A 64 -3.39 -1.81 -10.92
CA ILE A 64 -2.28 -2.74 -10.67
C ILE A 64 -0.97 -1.97 -10.43
N CYS A 65 -0.67 -0.97 -11.27
CA CYS A 65 0.53 -0.15 -11.11
C CYS A 65 0.53 0.60 -9.77
N ASP A 66 -0.60 1.18 -9.37
CA ASP A 66 -0.74 1.89 -8.10
C ASP A 66 -0.48 0.95 -6.90
N LEU A 67 -1.06 -0.25 -6.93
CA LEU A 67 -0.85 -1.26 -5.89
C LEU A 67 0.62 -1.71 -5.80
N ILE A 68 1.27 -1.95 -6.96
CA ILE A 68 2.70 -2.32 -7.00
C ILE A 68 3.55 -1.19 -6.42
N ASN A 69 3.28 0.06 -6.81
CA ASN A 69 3.99 1.23 -6.32
C ASN A 69 3.82 1.40 -4.80
N GLU A 70 2.61 1.24 -4.28
CA GLU A 70 2.34 1.28 -2.86
C GLU A 70 3.07 0.16 -2.11
N TYR A 71 3.04 -1.07 -2.63
CA TYR A 71 3.77 -2.20 -2.06
C TYR A 71 5.28 -1.97 -2.02
N ASN A 72 5.85 -1.48 -3.13
CA ASN A 72 7.28 -1.17 -3.22
C ASN A 72 7.67 -0.04 -2.25
N LYS A 73 6.85 1.01 -2.13
CA LYS A 73 7.06 2.10 -1.18
C LYS A 73 7.07 1.58 0.27
N ARG A 74 6.10 0.73 0.63
CA ARG A 74 6.04 0.09 1.96
C ARG A 74 7.30 -0.74 2.23
N ARG A 75 7.73 -1.55 1.26
CA ARG A 75 8.94 -2.39 1.38
C ARG A 75 10.21 -1.56 1.54
N GLN A 76 10.33 -0.45 0.82
CA GLN A 76 11.46 0.48 0.97
C GLN A 76 11.50 1.09 2.38
N ILE A 77 10.37 1.56 2.90
CA ILE A 77 10.28 2.14 4.24
C ILE A 77 10.74 1.12 5.29
N ILE A 78 10.27 -0.14 5.21
CA ILE A 78 10.68 -1.21 6.13
C ILE A 78 12.19 -1.49 6.04
N LYS A 79 12.74 -1.49 4.83
CA LYS A 79 14.20 -1.64 4.61
C LYS A 79 14.97 -0.48 5.23
N ASN A 80 14.48 0.74 5.09
CA ASN A 80 15.12 1.94 5.64
C ASN A 80 15.19 1.93 7.18
N ILE A 81 14.26 1.27 7.87
CA ILE A 81 14.34 1.07 9.33
C ILE A 81 15.64 0.31 9.69
N GLY A 82 16.05 -0.64 8.87
CA GLY A 82 17.31 -1.38 9.08
C GLY A 82 18.55 -0.50 8.96
N ASN A 83 18.48 0.53 8.14
CA ASN A 83 19.61 1.44 7.82
C ASN A 83 19.64 2.71 8.70
N LEU A 84 18.69 2.87 9.64
CA LEU A 84 18.71 4.00 10.57
C LEU A 84 19.98 4.00 11.43
N PRO A 85 20.54 5.18 11.75
CA PRO A 85 21.61 5.30 12.75
C PRO A 85 21.18 4.72 14.10
N ASP A 86 22.13 4.22 14.88
CA ASP A 86 21.82 3.53 16.15
C ASP A 86 21.09 4.40 17.16
N LEU A 87 21.39 5.70 17.21
CA LEU A 87 20.69 6.66 18.05
C LEU A 87 19.21 6.81 17.61
N ALA A 88 18.97 6.90 16.31
CA ALA A 88 17.62 6.99 15.76
C ALA A 88 16.84 5.67 15.99
N LYS A 89 17.51 4.51 15.89
CA LYS A 89 16.89 3.21 16.24
C LYS A 89 16.50 3.15 17.71
N LYS A 90 17.36 3.65 18.60
CA LYS A 90 17.10 3.69 20.05
C LYS A 90 15.90 4.58 20.37
N GLU A 91 15.83 5.76 19.73
CA GLU A 91 14.70 6.68 19.88
C GLU A 91 13.41 6.05 19.35
N LEU A 92 13.46 5.45 18.15
CA LEU A 92 12.31 4.76 17.54
C LEU A 92 11.82 3.60 18.43
N LYS A 93 12.73 2.82 19.02
CA LYS A 93 12.40 1.79 20.00
C LYS A 93 11.70 2.37 21.24
N GLY A 94 12.15 3.54 21.73
CA GLY A 94 11.50 4.28 22.81
C GLY A 94 10.07 4.71 22.47
N ILE A 95 9.85 5.21 21.25
CA ILE A 95 8.54 5.62 20.73
C ILE A 95 7.58 4.44 20.71
N VAL A 96 8.01 3.30 20.16
CA VAL A 96 7.23 2.07 20.09
C VAL A 96 6.92 1.52 21.48
N LYS A 97 7.91 1.49 22.38
CA LYS A 97 7.73 1.04 23.77
C LYS A 97 6.67 1.87 24.52
N ASN A 98 6.65 3.17 24.28
CA ASN A 98 5.71 4.10 24.89
C ASN A 98 4.34 4.13 24.18
N LYS A 99 4.13 3.28 23.15
CA LYS A 99 2.90 3.18 22.36
C LYS A 99 2.44 4.51 21.75
N LYS A 100 3.39 5.40 21.44
CA LYS A 100 3.11 6.71 20.85
C LYS A 100 3.07 6.61 19.32
N LYS A 101 1.92 6.23 18.75
CA LYS A 101 1.71 6.17 17.29
C LYS A 101 1.76 7.56 16.63
N THR A 102 1.41 8.60 17.37
CA THR A 102 1.50 10.00 16.91
C THR A 102 2.54 10.73 17.74
N LEU A 103 3.49 11.37 17.06
CA LEU A 103 4.54 12.17 17.67
C LEU A 103 4.24 13.64 17.46
N LYS A 104 4.34 14.41 18.55
CA LYS A 104 4.39 15.88 18.46
C LYS A 104 5.85 16.28 18.23
N ILE A 105 6.12 16.89 17.09
CA ILE A 105 7.45 17.38 16.76
C ILE A 105 7.64 18.72 17.44
N LYS A 106 8.53 18.77 18.38
CA LYS A 106 9.05 20.04 18.87
C LYS A 106 10.17 20.47 17.94
N LEU A 107 9.90 21.46 17.11
CA LEU A 107 10.74 21.95 16.00
C LEU A 107 12.20 22.27 16.39
N ARG A 108 12.57 22.34 17.66
CA ARG A 108 13.91 22.76 18.11
C ARG A 108 14.77 21.66 18.77
N ASP A 109 14.21 20.57 19.29
CA ASP A 109 14.92 19.81 20.30
C ASP A 109 15.29 18.35 19.95
N ASN A 110 14.87 17.81 18.79
CA ASN A 110 15.17 16.39 18.57
C ASN A 110 15.59 16.07 17.12
N MET A 111 16.89 16.25 16.84
CA MET A 111 17.51 15.92 15.56
C MET A 111 17.24 14.46 15.15
N GLU A 112 17.18 13.54 16.13
CA GLU A 112 16.96 12.12 15.86
C GLU A 112 15.53 11.82 15.39
N GLN A 113 14.54 12.52 15.95
CA GLN A 113 13.14 12.40 15.47
C GLN A 113 13.01 12.90 14.03
N ARG A 114 13.67 14.01 13.66
CA ARG A 114 13.72 14.48 12.27
C ARG A 114 14.35 13.45 11.34
N ARG A 115 15.46 12.88 11.72
CA ARG A 115 16.12 11.81 10.94
C ARG A 115 15.21 10.61 10.73
N ILE A 116 14.44 10.20 11.77
CA ILE A 116 13.46 9.12 11.66
C ILE A 116 12.39 9.48 10.64
N ILE A 117 11.82 10.70 10.70
CA ILE A 117 10.77 11.17 9.82
C ILE A 117 11.25 11.21 8.37
N GLU A 118 12.42 11.80 8.13
CA GLU A 118 13.04 11.91 6.80
C GLU A 118 13.38 10.52 6.22
N HIS A 119 14.02 9.65 7.00
CA HIS A 119 14.39 8.30 6.55
C HIS A 119 13.19 7.40 6.27
N LEU A 120 12.12 7.58 7.02
CA LEU A 120 10.89 6.80 6.85
C LEU A 120 9.92 7.48 5.88
N GLY A 121 10.23 8.68 5.37
CA GLY A 121 9.37 9.43 4.46
C GLY A 121 7.99 9.70 5.05
N LEU A 122 7.95 10.02 6.35
CA LEU A 122 6.70 10.34 7.04
C LEU A 122 6.33 11.80 6.82
N GLU A 123 5.05 12.05 6.62
CA GLU A 123 4.53 13.40 6.45
C GLU A 123 4.18 14.05 7.79
N GLU A 124 4.56 15.32 7.93
CA GLU A 124 4.22 16.14 9.07
C GLU A 124 2.95 16.95 8.78
N HIS A 125 1.97 16.86 9.66
CA HIS A 125 0.77 17.66 9.63
C HIS A 125 0.60 18.44 10.94
N ASN A 126 0.64 19.78 10.87
CA ASN A 126 0.44 20.68 12.02
C ASN A 126 1.35 20.40 13.23
N GLY A 127 2.60 20.05 12.98
CA GLY A 127 3.56 19.71 14.05
C GLY A 127 3.39 18.32 14.64
N TYR A 128 2.63 17.46 13.97
CA TYR A 128 2.45 16.06 14.34
C TYR A 128 2.81 15.14 13.19
N VAL A 129 3.44 14.00 13.53
CA VAL A 129 3.68 12.89 12.62
C VAL A 129 2.98 11.67 13.16
N THR A 130 2.16 11.05 12.31
CA THR A 130 1.47 9.79 12.64
C THR A 130 2.07 8.66 11.83
N PHE A 131 2.48 7.59 12.52
CA PHE A 131 2.95 6.38 11.85
C PHE A 131 1.78 5.67 11.18
N PRO A 132 1.84 5.37 9.86
CA PRO A 132 0.84 4.56 9.18
C PRO A 132 0.65 3.20 9.86
N ASP A 133 -0.54 2.62 9.81
CA ASP A 133 -0.88 1.37 10.51
C ASP A 133 0.03 0.21 10.15
N TYR A 134 0.36 0.04 8.86
CA TYR A 134 1.26 -0.99 8.39
C TYR A 134 2.67 -0.85 8.99
N LEU A 135 3.18 0.40 9.04
CA LEU A 135 4.51 0.68 9.57
C LEU A 135 4.53 0.49 11.09
N TRP A 136 3.48 0.94 11.78
CA TRP A 136 3.33 0.76 13.21
C TRP A 136 3.30 -0.71 13.63
N LYS A 137 2.61 -1.55 12.85
CA LYS A 137 2.56 -2.99 13.07
C LYS A 137 3.93 -3.65 12.91
N GLU A 138 4.65 -3.32 11.82
CA GLU A 138 6.01 -3.82 11.57
C GLU A 138 7.01 -3.39 12.64
N LEU A 139 6.94 -2.13 13.10
CA LEU A 139 7.78 -1.63 14.18
C LEU A 139 7.53 -2.37 15.49
N ASN A 140 6.25 -2.61 15.82
CA ASN A 140 5.90 -3.37 17.02
C ASN A 140 6.40 -4.81 16.94
N LEU A 141 6.31 -5.47 15.80
CA LEU A 141 6.85 -6.82 15.61
C LEU A 141 8.36 -6.83 15.80
N LYS A 142 9.07 -5.95 15.06
CA LYS A 142 10.54 -5.90 15.05
C LYS A 142 11.14 -5.60 16.44
N PHE A 143 10.52 -4.70 17.21
CA PHE A 143 11.05 -4.31 18.54
C PHE A 143 10.44 -5.09 19.70
N LYS A 144 9.46 -5.97 19.47
CA LYS A 144 8.92 -6.89 20.49
C LYS A 144 9.83 -8.10 20.68
N ASP A 145 10.43 -8.60 19.60
CA ASP A 145 11.30 -9.79 19.60
C ASP A 145 12.64 -9.53 20.29
N ASP A 146 13.08 -8.26 20.39
CA ASP A 146 14.29 -7.86 21.15
C ASP A 146 14.17 -8.05 22.69
N LYS A 147 13.01 -8.44 23.21
CA LYS A 147 12.85 -8.73 24.64
C LYS A 147 13.30 -10.13 25.04
N GLY A 148 13.52 -11.01 24.07
CA GLY A 148 13.92 -12.41 24.33
C GLY A 148 15.41 -12.67 24.38
N SER A 149 16.26 -11.67 24.04
CA SER A 149 17.71 -11.88 23.89
C SER A 149 18.59 -11.33 25.03
N ASN A 150 18.02 -10.76 26.09
CA ASN A 150 18.79 -10.28 27.24
C ASN A 150 18.34 -11.00 28.52
N GLY A 151 18.46 -12.30 28.53
CA GLY A 151 18.26 -13.11 29.72
C GLY A 151 19.11 -14.37 29.63
N ASP A 152 20.41 -14.18 29.88
CA ASP A 152 21.31 -15.17 30.50
C ASP A 152 22.60 -14.43 30.88
#